data_8e4b68db2add576a481acb024c15aa48
#
_entry.id   8e4b68db2add576a481acb024c15aa48
#
_cell.length_a   1.000
_cell.length_b   1.000
_cell.length_c   1.000
_cell.angle_alpha   90.00
_cell.angle_beta   90.00
_cell.angle_gamma   90.00
#
_symmetry.space_group_name_H-M   'P 1'
#
loop_
_entity.id
_entity.type
_entity.pdbx_description
1 polymer ?
#
loop_
_entity_poly.entity_id
_entity_poly.type
_entity_poly.pdbx_seq_one_letter_code
_entity_poly.pdbx_strand_id
1 'polypeptide(L)'
;MTLLALLQLKPGDDWARATNPMLGTRAIMDWIRDQYGVEYAANTRETIRRFTLHQFVIAQLVEENADQPDRPINSPKWNYRVTDEALEVLRHYREPRFESEIERFLSDHLSYRSLVEERRHMPKTPVHLPSGQELELSPSGQSVLIKSMVEEMLPRFAPGCQVAFIDD
;
A
#
# COMPACT_ATOMS: atom_id res chain seq x y z
N MET A 1 11.46 -7.49 1.43
CA MET A 1 11.53 -7.98 2.82
C MET A 1 10.17 -8.39 3.38
N THR A 2 9.14 -7.53 3.36
CA THR A 2 7.81 -7.84 3.95
C THR A 2 7.18 -9.13 3.40
N LEU A 3 7.23 -9.35 2.08
CA LEU A 3 6.73 -10.59 1.47
C LEU A 3 7.51 -11.82 1.95
N LEU A 4 8.83 -11.73 2.03
CA LEU A 4 9.68 -12.83 2.52
C LEU A 4 9.36 -13.20 3.98
N ALA A 5 9.06 -12.19 4.82
CA ALA A 5 8.61 -12.42 6.18
C ALA A 5 7.26 -13.16 6.24
N LEU A 6 6.31 -12.75 5.40
CA LEU A 6 5.00 -13.42 5.30
C LEU A 6 5.11 -14.86 4.77
N LEU A 7 6.10 -15.13 3.92
CA LEU A 7 6.40 -16.47 3.40
C LEU A 7 7.34 -17.28 4.31
N GLN A 8 7.87 -16.69 5.38
CA GLN A 8 8.89 -17.29 6.29
C GLN A 8 10.15 -17.75 5.55
N LEU A 9 10.53 -17.09 4.45
CA LEU A 9 11.72 -17.41 3.67
C LEU A 9 12.95 -16.67 4.19
N LYS A 10 13.93 -17.39 4.69
CA LYS A 10 15.23 -16.89 5.14
C LYS A 10 16.18 -16.66 3.95
N PRO A 11 17.29 -15.92 4.15
CA PRO A 11 18.32 -15.80 3.14
C PRO A 11 18.80 -17.18 2.65
N GLY A 12 18.70 -17.44 1.33
CA GLY A 12 19.13 -18.69 0.71
C GLY A 12 18.11 -19.83 0.73
N ASP A 13 16.95 -19.65 1.36
CA ASP A 13 15.90 -20.67 1.30
C ASP A 13 15.35 -20.86 -0.12
N ASP A 14 14.97 -22.10 -0.43
CA ASP A 14 14.22 -22.42 -1.63
C ASP A 14 12.76 -21.94 -1.47
N TRP A 15 12.21 -21.31 -2.52
CA TRP A 15 10.85 -20.81 -2.55
C TRP A 15 9.79 -21.92 -2.40
N ALA A 16 10.10 -23.14 -2.81
CA ALA A 16 9.26 -24.30 -2.58
C ALA A 16 8.94 -24.55 -1.08
N ARG A 17 9.76 -24.00 -0.16
CA ARG A 17 9.56 -24.09 1.30
C ARG A 17 8.68 -22.98 1.86
N ALA A 18 8.19 -22.08 1.02
CA ALA A 18 7.35 -20.97 1.46
C ALA A 18 6.12 -21.48 2.21
N THR A 19 5.76 -20.75 3.27
CA THR A 19 4.57 -20.96 4.08
C THR A 19 3.79 -19.66 4.19
N ASN A 20 2.56 -19.68 4.71
CA ASN A 20 1.76 -18.47 4.85
C ASN A 20 1.14 -18.31 6.25
N PRO A 21 1.96 -18.22 7.31
CA PRO A 21 1.44 -17.99 8.64
C PRO A 21 0.77 -16.60 8.74
N MET A 22 -0.18 -16.49 9.67
CA MET A 22 -0.79 -15.21 10.01
C MET A 22 0.14 -14.39 10.90
N LEU A 23 0.56 -13.21 10.42
CA LEU A 23 1.51 -12.35 11.11
C LEU A 23 0.96 -10.92 11.25
N GLY A 24 1.04 -10.37 12.46
CA GLY A 24 0.84 -8.94 12.68
C GLY A 24 2.05 -8.13 12.17
N THR A 25 1.86 -6.84 11.88
CA THR A 25 2.93 -5.98 11.34
C THR A 25 4.18 -5.98 12.22
N ARG A 26 4.03 -6.03 13.55
CA ARG A 26 5.17 -6.09 14.47
C ARG A 26 5.95 -7.41 14.32
N ALA A 27 5.24 -8.53 14.26
CA ALA A 27 5.89 -9.84 14.06
C ALA A 27 6.64 -9.91 12.72
N ILE A 28 6.11 -9.28 11.66
CA ILE A 28 6.80 -9.13 10.38
C ILE A 28 8.11 -8.36 10.55
N MET A 29 8.10 -7.22 11.25
CA MET A 29 9.29 -6.40 11.49
C MET A 29 10.33 -7.14 12.34
N ASP A 30 9.89 -7.79 13.42
CA ASP A 30 10.76 -8.59 14.30
C ASP A 30 11.41 -9.73 13.51
N TRP A 31 10.65 -10.44 12.70
CA TRP A 31 11.16 -11.51 11.86
C TRP A 31 12.20 -11.01 10.83
N ILE A 32 11.97 -9.84 10.20
CA ILE A 32 12.93 -9.23 9.26
C ILE A 32 14.24 -8.88 10.00
N ARG A 33 14.15 -8.31 11.20
CA ARG A 33 15.32 -8.03 12.02
C ARG A 33 16.10 -9.31 12.33
N ASP A 34 15.40 -10.35 12.77
CA ASP A 34 16.03 -11.58 13.25
C ASP A 34 16.63 -12.43 12.12
N GLN A 35 16.05 -12.42 10.92
CA GLN A 35 16.51 -13.25 9.80
C GLN A 35 17.38 -12.48 8.79
N TYR A 36 17.19 -11.16 8.66
CA TYR A 36 17.88 -10.33 7.67
C TYR A 36 18.76 -9.25 8.28
N GLY A 37 18.76 -9.09 9.60
CA GLY A 37 19.54 -8.08 10.29
C GLY A 37 19.11 -6.64 10.03
N VAL A 38 17.89 -6.42 9.50
CA VAL A 38 17.36 -5.10 9.20
C VAL A 38 16.47 -4.62 10.33
N GLU A 39 16.92 -3.62 11.05
CA GLU A 39 16.18 -3.00 12.14
C GLU A 39 15.39 -1.79 11.63
N TYR A 40 14.07 -1.82 11.84
CA TYR A 40 13.18 -0.73 11.48
C TYR A 40 12.85 0.13 12.70
N ALA A 41 12.81 1.45 12.52
CA ALA A 41 12.30 2.36 13.54
C ALA A 41 10.81 2.08 13.85
N ALA A 42 10.37 2.39 15.07
CA ALA A 42 9.01 2.08 15.54
C ALA A 42 7.89 2.70 14.66
N ASN A 43 8.12 3.88 14.09
CA ASN A 43 7.18 4.57 13.20
C ASN A 43 7.09 3.89 11.80
N THR A 44 8.06 3.08 11.40
CA THR A 44 8.04 2.35 10.12
C THR A 44 6.89 1.33 10.06
N ARG A 45 6.35 0.92 11.21
CA ARG A 45 5.19 0.03 11.27
C ARG A 45 4.01 0.54 10.43
N GLU A 46 3.69 1.83 10.56
CA GLU A 46 2.57 2.43 9.83
C GLU A 46 2.89 2.54 8.33
N THR A 47 4.13 2.84 7.99
CA THR A 47 4.60 2.87 6.60
C THR A 47 4.46 1.49 5.93
N ILE A 48 4.90 0.42 6.61
CA ILE A 48 4.75 -0.95 6.10
C ILE A 48 3.27 -1.30 5.90
N ARG A 49 2.42 -0.95 6.87
CA ARG A 49 0.98 -1.22 6.79
C ARG A 49 0.33 -0.51 5.61
N ARG A 50 0.57 0.81 5.46
CA ARG A 50 -0.11 1.65 4.46
C ARG A 50 0.44 1.48 3.05
N PHE A 51 1.75 1.38 2.92
CA PHE A 51 2.40 1.44 1.60
C PHE A 51 2.86 0.09 1.07
N THR A 52 2.92 -0.95 1.90
CA THR A 52 3.31 -2.29 1.45
C THR A 52 2.18 -3.29 1.61
N LEU A 53 1.72 -3.51 2.84
CA LEU A 53 0.69 -4.53 3.10
C LEU A 53 -0.63 -4.20 2.44
N HIS A 54 -1.05 -2.94 2.49
CA HIS A 54 -2.28 -2.50 1.81
C HIS A 54 -2.22 -2.75 0.28
N GLN A 55 -1.07 -2.54 -0.35
CA GLN A 55 -0.90 -2.84 -1.78
C GLN A 55 -0.97 -4.35 -2.06
N PHE A 56 -0.39 -5.17 -1.18
CA PHE A 56 -0.47 -6.62 -1.30
C PHE A 56 -1.91 -7.14 -1.14
N VAL A 57 -2.68 -6.53 -0.24
CA VAL A 57 -4.11 -6.87 -0.07
C VAL A 57 -4.93 -6.47 -1.30
N ILE A 58 -4.72 -5.27 -1.84
CA ILE A 58 -5.40 -4.85 -3.08
C ILE A 58 -5.03 -5.77 -4.25
N ALA A 59 -3.78 -6.21 -4.32
CA ALA A 59 -3.31 -7.15 -5.35
C ALA A 59 -3.75 -8.60 -5.09
N GLN A 60 -4.49 -8.86 -4.02
CA GLN A 60 -4.93 -10.19 -3.58
C GLN A 60 -3.77 -11.19 -3.35
N LEU A 61 -2.55 -10.68 -3.22
CA LEU A 61 -1.39 -11.48 -2.79
C LEU A 61 -1.47 -11.84 -1.31
N VAL A 62 -2.12 -10.98 -0.52
CA VAL A 62 -2.22 -11.09 0.93
C VAL A 62 -3.66 -10.82 1.34
N GLU A 63 -4.13 -11.54 2.32
CA GLU A 63 -5.43 -11.32 2.96
C GLU A 63 -5.25 -10.86 4.41
N GLU A 64 -6.23 -10.08 4.88
CA GLU A 64 -6.28 -9.57 6.24
C GLU A 64 -7.20 -10.44 7.09
N ASN A 65 -6.78 -10.75 8.33
CA ASN A 65 -7.62 -11.40 9.35
C ASN A 65 -8.35 -12.65 8.85
N ALA A 66 -7.67 -13.53 8.11
CA ALA A 66 -8.25 -14.78 7.60
C ALA A 66 -8.91 -15.65 8.68
N ASP A 67 -8.41 -15.54 9.94
CA ASP A 67 -8.98 -16.20 11.11
C ASP A 67 -10.27 -15.54 11.62
N GLN A 68 -10.45 -14.26 11.39
CA GLN A 68 -11.60 -13.48 11.86
C GLN A 68 -11.82 -12.24 10.97
N PRO A 69 -12.56 -12.36 9.85
CA PRO A 69 -12.76 -11.26 8.89
C PRO A 69 -13.43 -10.01 9.51
N ASP A 70 -14.29 -10.17 10.50
CA ASP A 70 -15.03 -9.08 11.18
C ASP A 70 -14.20 -8.41 12.30
N ARG A 71 -12.89 -8.65 12.37
CA ARG A 71 -12.03 -8.08 13.41
C ARG A 71 -12.05 -6.54 13.35
N PRO A 72 -12.28 -5.84 14.49
CA PRO A 72 -12.23 -4.38 14.52
C PRO A 72 -10.91 -3.82 14.00
N ILE A 73 -10.96 -2.72 13.24
CA ILE A 73 -9.79 -2.08 12.60
C ILE A 73 -8.65 -1.74 13.60
N ASN A 74 -9.01 -1.39 14.85
CA ASN A 74 -8.05 -1.04 15.88
C ASN A 74 -7.58 -2.24 16.73
N SER A 75 -7.90 -3.46 16.32
CA SER A 75 -7.51 -4.65 17.07
C SER A 75 -6.00 -4.85 17.08
N PRO A 76 -5.38 -5.09 18.24
CA PRO A 76 -3.96 -5.45 18.32
C PRO A 76 -3.66 -6.81 17.69
N LYS A 77 -4.69 -7.62 17.42
CA LYS A 77 -4.58 -8.94 16.78
C LYS A 77 -4.71 -8.88 15.25
N TRP A 78 -4.75 -7.66 14.66
CA TRP A 78 -4.79 -7.52 13.20
C TRP A 78 -3.61 -8.24 12.56
N ASN A 79 -3.88 -9.11 11.61
CA ASN A 79 -2.88 -9.95 10.98
C ASN A 79 -3.06 -10.00 9.46
N TYR A 80 -2.02 -10.50 8.82
CA TYR A 80 -1.91 -10.67 7.38
C TYR A 80 -1.34 -12.06 7.09
N ARG A 81 -1.80 -12.68 6.02
CA ARG A 81 -1.17 -13.88 5.46
C ARG A 81 -1.17 -13.83 3.94
N VAL A 82 -0.23 -14.49 3.31
CA VAL A 82 -0.27 -14.71 1.85
C VAL A 82 -1.44 -15.61 1.54
N THR A 83 -2.23 -15.29 0.48
CA THR A 83 -3.34 -16.12 0.05
C THR A 83 -2.85 -17.50 -0.41
N ASP A 84 -3.67 -18.52 -0.29
CA ASP A 84 -3.26 -19.87 -0.68
C ASP A 84 -2.93 -19.96 -2.18
N GLU A 85 -3.68 -19.23 -3.02
CA GLU A 85 -3.43 -19.14 -4.46
C GLU A 85 -2.10 -18.46 -4.79
N ALA A 86 -1.80 -17.33 -4.14
CA ALA A 86 -0.52 -16.65 -4.32
C ALA A 86 0.65 -17.50 -3.80
N LEU A 87 0.47 -18.23 -2.70
CA LEU A 87 1.48 -19.12 -2.15
C LEU A 87 1.87 -20.20 -3.15
N GLU A 88 0.88 -20.84 -3.79
CA GLU A 88 1.14 -21.89 -4.80
C GLU A 88 1.97 -21.33 -5.97
N VAL A 89 1.61 -20.19 -6.51
CA VAL A 89 2.38 -19.54 -7.58
C VAL A 89 3.79 -19.18 -7.11
N LEU A 90 3.94 -18.60 -5.92
CA LEU A 90 5.24 -18.16 -5.39
C LEU A 90 6.19 -19.31 -5.07
N ARG A 91 5.69 -20.48 -4.71
CA ARG A 91 6.51 -21.69 -4.51
C ARG A 91 7.24 -22.14 -5.76
N HIS A 92 6.73 -21.80 -6.95
CA HIS A 92 7.34 -22.13 -8.24
C HIS A 92 8.29 -21.06 -8.77
N TYR A 93 8.59 -20.04 -7.94
CA TYR A 93 9.54 -19.01 -8.32
C TYR A 93 10.89 -19.60 -8.76
N ARG A 94 11.37 -19.20 -9.94
CA ARG A 94 12.53 -19.73 -10.68
C ARG A 94 12.31 -21.06 -11.41
N GLU A 95 11.13 -21.65 -11.35
CA GLU A 95 10.79 -22.77 -12.21
C GLU A 95 10.28 -22.28 -13.58
N PRO A 96 10.42 -23.07 -14.65
CA PRO A 96 9.95 -22.66 -15.99
C PRO A 96 8.45 -22.33 -16.08
N ARG A 97 7.64 -22.93 -15.22
CA ARG A 97 6.18 -22.71 -15.17
C ARG A 97 5.77 -21.43 -14.44
N PHE A 98 6.68 -20.81 -13.68
CA PHE A 98 6.35 -19.62 -12.87
C PHE A 98 5.76 -18.49 -13.71
N GLU A 99 6.33 -18.21 -14.88
CA GLU A 99 5.86 -17.12 -15.73
C GLU A 99 4.40 -17.31 -16.17
N SER A 100 4.03 -18.52 -16.59
CA SER A 100 2.65 -18.81 -17.01
C SER A 100 1.66 -18.82 -15.83
N GLU A 101 2.09 -19.26 -14.66
CA GLU A 101 1.26 -19.27 -13.45
C GLU A 101 1.04 -17.85 -12.89
N ILE A 102 2.07 -17.01 -12.89
CA ILE A 102 1.93 -15.62 -12.45
C ILE A 102 1.09 -14.79 -13.44
N GLU A 103 1.21 -15.01 -14.73
CA GLU A 103 0.35 -14.36 -15.73
C GLU A 103 -1.11 -14.74 -15.54
N ARG A 104 -1.42 -16.02 -15.29
CA ARG A 104 -2.78 -16.47 -14.98
C ARG A 104 -3.29 -15.82 -13.69
N PHE A 105 -2.50 -15.87 -12.61
CA PHE A 105 -2.85 -15.24 -11.35
C PHE A 105 -3.15 -13.75 -11.53
N LEU A 106 -2.31 -13.02 -12.24
CA LEU A 106 -2.52 -11.60 -12.51
C LEU A 106 -3.74 -11.33 -13.40
N SER A 107 -4.04 -12.22 -14.36
CA SER A 107 -5.23 -12.06 -15.22
C SER A 107 -6.52 -12.28 -14.44
N ASP A 108 -6.56 -13.24 -13.54
CA ASP A 108 -7.71 -13.53 -12.68
C ASP A 108 -7.94 -12.40 -11.65
N HIS A 109 -6.88 -11.67 -11.30
CA HIS A 109 -6.88 -10.57 -10.33
C HIS A 109 -6.77 -9.18 -11.01
N LEU A 110 -7.28 -9.02 -12.22
CA LEU A 110 -7.24 -7.78 -13.02
C LEU A 110 -7.84 -6.54 -12.34
N SER A 111 -8.61 -6.71 -11.27
CA SER A 111 -9.18 -5.61 -10.49
C SER A 111 -8.13 -4.64 -9.93
N TYR A 112 -6.93 -5.12 -9.60
CA TYR A 112 -5.84 -4.24 -9.14
C TYR A 112 -5.34 -3.31 -10.23
N ARG A 113 -5.18 -3.83 -11.45
CA ARG A 113 -4.70 -3.02 -12.59
C ARG A 113 -5.70 -1.94 -12.96
N SER A 114 -6.99 -2.27 -13.00
CA SER A 114 -8.05 -1.28 -13.24
C SER A 114 -8.14 -0.23 -12.14
N LEU A 115 -8.01 -0.61 -10.86
CA LEU A 115 -8.00 0.32 -9.73
C LEU A 115 -6.78 1.26 -9.74
N VAL A 116 -5.60 0.76 -10.13
CA VAL A 116 -4.40 1.60 -10.27
C VAL A 116 -4.52 2.53 -11.48
N GLU A 117 -5.06 2.02 -12.58
CA GLU A 117 -5.33 2.82 -13.78
C GLU A 117 -6.42 3.86 -13.53
N GLU A 118 -7.51 3.53 -12.86
CA GLU A 118 -8.53 4.49 -12.43
C GLU A 118 -7.96 5.58 -11.53
N ARG A 119 -7.11 5.24 -10.56
CA ARG A 119 -6.42 6.25 -9.72
C ARG A 119 -5.50 7.16 -10.51
N ARG A 120 -4.83 6.64 -11.53
CA ARG A 120 -3.99 7.45 -12.44
C ARG A 120 -4.81 8.37 -13.35
N HIS A 121 -6.06 7.98 -13.64
CA HIS A 121 -6.98 8.74 -14.48
C HIS A 121 -7.99 9.57 -13.67
N MET A 122 -7.93 9.56 -12.32
CA MET A 122 -8.76 10.46 -11.53
C MET A 122 -8.44 11.92 -11.88
N PRO A 123 -9.46 12.73 -12.21
CA PRO A 123 -9.23 14.13 -12.54
C PRO A 123 -8.58 14.83 -11.36
N LYS A 124 -7.46 15.47 -11.61
CA LYS A 124 -6.78 16.31 -10.63
C LYS A 124 -7.70 17.46 -10.20
N THR A 125 -7.49 17.95 -8.99
CA THR A 125 -8.24 19.09 -8.46
C THR A 125 -7.55 20.39 -8.88
N PRO A 126 -8.11 21.17 -9.83
CA PRO A 126 -7.53 22.46 -10.20
C PRO A 126 -7.75 23.47 -9.08
N VAL A 127 -6.69 24.20 -8.72
CA VAL A 127 -6.70 25.28 -7.72
C VAL A 127 -6.15 26.55 -8.37
N HIS A 128 -6.94 27.62 -8.34
CA HIS A 128 -6.58 28.92 -8.88
C HIS A 128 -5.94 29.79 -7.79
N LEU A 129 -4.67 30.10 -7.96
CA LEU A 129 -3.94 30.95 -7.03
C LEU A 129 -4.30 32.44 -7.22
N PRO A 130 -4.20 33.27 -6.18
CA PRO A 130 -4.36 34.72 -6.28
C PRO A 130 -3.38 35.38 -7.28
N SER A 131 -2.28 34.73 -7.58
CA SER A 131 -1.31 35.16 -8.62
C SER A 131 -1.79 34.99 -10.05
N GLY A 132 -2.92 34.30 -10.28
CA GLY A 132 -3.43 33.91 -11.59
C GLY A 132 -2.85 32.59 -12.13
N GLN A 133 -1.99 31.91 -11.37
CA GLN A 133 -1.50 30.59 -11.71
C GLN A 133 -2.52 29.52 -11.33
N GLU A 134 -2.59 28.43 -12.11
CA GLU A 134 -3.36 27.24 -11.81
C GLU A 134 -2.42 26.11 -11.40
N LEU A 135 -2.75 25.45 -10.29
CA LEU A 135 -2.08 24.24 -9.81
C LEU A 135 -3.04 23.06 -9.90
N GLU A 136 -2.52 21.90 -10.27
CA GLU A 136 -3.26 20.65 -10.27
C GLU A 136 -2.82 19.78 -9.10
N LEU A 137 -3.69 19.59 -8.13
CA LEU A 137 -3.44 18.73 -6.97
C LEU A 137 -3.96 17.31 -7.19
N SER A 138 -3.30 16.35 -6.55
CA SER A 138 -3.73 14.95 -6.55
C SER A 138 -5.14 14.82 -5.95
N PRO A 139 -6.02 13.96 -6.50
CA PRO A 139 -7.39 13.84 -6.03
C PRO A 139 -7.42 13.28 -4.61
N SER A 140 -7.73 14.13 -3.63
CA SER A 140 -7.84 13.77 -2.21
C SER A 140 -8.83 14.70 -1.49
N GLY A 141 -9.29 14.28 -0.31
CA GLY A 141 -10.10 15.18 0.53
C GLY A 141 -9.33 16.43 0.99
N GLN A 142 -8.01 16.31 1.12
CA GLN A 142 -7.12 17.42 1.45
C GLN A 142 -7.05 18.43 0.31
N SER A 143 -6.99 18.00 -0.93
CA SER A 143 -6.94 18.88 -2.11
C SER A 143 -8.21 19.72 -2.27
N VAL A 144 -9.38 19.14 -1.95
CA VAL A 144 -10.65 19.88 -1.90
C VAL A 144 -10.62 20.96 -0.82
N LEU A 145 -10.07 20.64 0.36
CA LEU A 145 -9.92 21.61 1.44
C LEU A 145 -8.96 22.74 1.06
N ILE A 146 -7.79 22.39 0.47
CA ILE A 146 -6.82 23.37 -0.01
C ILE A 146 -7.47 24.30 -1.03
N LYS A 147 -8.23 23.75 -1.98
CA LYS A 147 -8.97 24.54 -2.96
C LYS A 147 -9.90 25.56 -2.28
N SER A 148 -10.76 25.12 -1.38
CA SER A 148 -11.68 26.03 -0.65
C SER A 148 -10.92 27.06 0.18
N MET A 149 -9.79 26.70 0.78
CA MET A 149 -8.96 27.66 1.50
C MET A 149 -8.39 28.73 0.58
N VAL A 150 -7.83 28.34 -0.58
CA VAL A 150 -7.17 29.26 -1.50
C VAL A 150 -8.18 30.12 -2.27
N GLU A 151 -9.26 29.55 -2.78
CA GLU A 151 -10.19 30.23 -3.66
C GLU A 151 -11.30 30.98 -2.91
N GLU A 152 -11.68 30.53 -1.71
CA GLU A 152 -12.81 31.11 -0.98
C GLU A 152 -12.39 31.84 0.31
N MET A 153 -11.52 31.23 1.13
CA MET A 153 -11.18 31.78 2.44
C MET A 153 -10.14 32.89 2.33
N LEU A 154 -9.05 32.68 1.59
CA LEU A 154 -7.98 33.69 1.48
C LEU A 154 -8.47 35.03 0.91
N PRO A 155 -9.29 35.12 -0.15
CA PRO A 155 -9.79 36.38 -0.66
C PRO A 155 -10.63 37.15 0.36
N ARG A 156 -11.33 36.46 1.26
CA ARG A 156 -12.23 37.07 2.26
C ARG A 156 -11.49 37.53 3.50
N PHE A 157 -10.53 36.73 3.99
CA PHE A 157 -9.92 36.95 5.31
C PHE A 157 -8.47 37.44 5.25
N ALA A 158 -7.81 37.29 4.11
CA ALA A 158 -6.44 37.74 3.89
C ALA A 158 -6.26 38.32 2.47
N PRO A 159 -7.00 39.37 2.07
CA PRO A 159 -6.90 39.95 0.73
C PRO A 159 -5.47 40.48 0.49
N GLY A 160 -4.91 40.11 -0.68
CA GLY A 160 -3.56 40.51 -1.05
C GLY A 160 -2.44 39.57 -0.52
N CYS A 161 -2.76 38.50 0.20
CA CYS A 161 -1.77 37.49 0.56
C CYS A 161 -1.24 36.74 -0.65
N GLN A 162 -0.01 36.24 -0.53
CA GLN A 162 0.60 35.34 -1.51
C GLN A 162 0.70 33.94 -0.93
N VAL A 163 0.34 32.94 -1.73
CA VAL A 163 0.57 31.55 -1.38
C VAL A 163 2.02 31.20 -1.70
N ALA A 164 2.81 30.94 -0.65
CA ALA A 164 4.24 30.65 -0.80
C ALA A 164 4.51 29.18 -1.16
N PHE A 165 3.67 28.27 -0.65
CA PHE A 165 3.87 26.82 -0.84
C PHE A 165 2.55 26.06 -0.63
N ILE A 166 2.31 25.04 -1.45
CA ILE A 166 1.26 24.03 -1.27
C ILE A 166 1.94 22.68 -1.39
N ASP A 167 1.76 21.84 -0.37
CA ASP A 167 2.19 20.44 -0.35
C ASP A 167 1.02 19.55 -0.78
N ASP A 168 1.29 18.57 -1.71
CA ASP A 168 0.29 17.67 -2.29
C ASP A 168 0.58 16.21 -1.96
#